data_cf0f9bba3003b445a62ffa4d29f0cd26
#
_entry.id   cf0f9bba3003b445a62ffa4d29f0cd26
#
_cell.length_a   1.000
_cell.length_b   1.000
_cell.length_c   1.000
_cell.angle_alpha   90.00
_cell.angle_beta   90.00
_cell.angle_gamma   90.00
#
_symmetry.space_group_name_H-M   'P 1'
#
loop_
_entity.id
_entity.type
_entity.pdbx_description
1 polymer ?
#
loop_
_entity_poly.entity_id
_entity_poly.type
_entity_poly.pdbx_seq_one_letter_code
_entity_poly.pdbx_strand_id
1 'polypeptide(L)'
;MKRKIILTQDGSSTLEIEAWGEHYHSVRGAIQEAYHVFIQNGLSLFPKKEVNILEIGLGTGLNAFITFLEHNHLCQIIHYEGIEAYPLTLEEVAQLNYTSQLGITDQEPTFQLIHQSPWEETIKISESFSLKKRKALFEDITDIERFDLIYFDAFGARVQPELWTSFIFDKMYKSLRKNGILVTYASKGSARRAMLEVGFSVEKLPGAMGKREMLRALKE
;
A
#
# COMPACT_ATOMS: atom_id res chain seq x y z
N MET A 1 -7.74 -7.92 17.72
CA MET A 1 -6.30 -7.61 17.75
C MET A 1 -6.14 -6.30 18.51
N LYS A 2 -5.26 -6.21 19.53
CA LYS A 2 -5.09 -4.98 20.29
C LYS A 2 -4.05 -4.11 19.59
N ARG A 3 -4.44 -2.89 19.23
CA ARG A 3 -3.62 -1.90 18.54
C ARG A 3 -3.47 -0.66 19.41
N LYS A 4 -2.34 0.03 19.27
CA LYS A 4 -2.03 1.27 20.00
C LYS A 4 -1.49 2.30 19.01
N ILE A 5 -1.96 3.54 19.09
CA ILE A 5 -1.41 4.66 18.32
C ILE A 5 -0.07 5.07 18.90
N ILE A 6 0.92 5.25 18.03
CA ILE A 6 2.22 5.83 18.34
C ILE A 6 2.58 6.89 17.30
N LEU A 7 3.50 7.79 17.63
CA LEU A 7 4.05 8.77 16.69
C LEU A 7 5.39 8.28 16.15
N THR A 8 5.59 8.46 14.86
CA THR A 8 6.85 8.21 14.17
C THR A 8 7.76 9.44 14.22
N GLN A 9 9.01 9.31 13.75
CA GLN A 9 9.98 10.42 13.80
C GLN A 9 9.62 11.61 12.90
N ASP A 10 8.82 11.41 11.84
CA ASP A 10 8.31 12.50 11.01
C ASP A 10 7.04 13.15 11.59
N GLY A 11 6.62 12.75 12.80
CA GLY A 11 5.44 13.27 13.48
C GLY A 11 4.12 12.63 13.06
N SER A 12 4.12 11.79 12.02
CA SER A 12 2.92 11.07 11.61
C SER A 12 2.55 9.94 12.60
N SER A 13 1.26 9.66 12.74
CA SER A 13 0.80 8.55 13.55
C SER A 13 0.95 7.21 12.81
N THR A 14 1.17 6.15 13.57
CA THR A 14 1.06 4.77 13.12
C THR A 14 0.47 3.90 14.22
N LEU A 15 0.18 2.66 13.92
CA LEU A 15 -0.36 1.68 14.86
C LEU A 15 0.70 0.62 15.19
N GLU A 16 0.81 0.30 16.46
CA GLU A 16 1.57 -0.83 16.98
C GLU A 16 0.61 -1.99 17.28
N ILE A 17 0.94 -3.20 16.84
CA ILE A 17 0.29 -4.44 17.29
C ILE A 17 1.06 -4.95 18.49
N GLU A 18 0.52 -4.73 19.71
CA GLU A 18 1.21 -5.07 20.96
C GLU A 18 1.67 -6.53 21.02
N ALA A 19 0.85 -7.47 20.56
CA ALA A 19 1.16 -8.91 20.60
C ALA A 19 2.35 -9.32 19.72
N TRP A 20 2.66 -8.52 18.69
CA TRP A 20 3.74 -8.81 17.72
C TRP A 20 4.96 -7.91 17.91
N GLY A 21 4.81 -6.79 18.65
CA GLY A 21 5.81 -5.74 18.71
C GLY A 21 6.14 -5.20 17.31
N GLU A 22 5.12 -5.09 16.46
CA GLU A 22 5.27 -4.68 15.07
C GLU A 22 4.38 -3.47 14.78
N HIS A 23 4.80 -2.63 13.83
CA HIS A 23 4.13 -1.39 13.48
C HIS A 23 3.58 -1.48 12.05
N TYR A 24 2.48 -0.76 11.79
CA TYR A 24 1.91 -0.64 10.45
C TYR A 24 2.89 0.04 9.47
N HIS A 25 3.63 1.04 9.95
CA HIS A 25 4.64 1.76 9.15
C HIS A 25 5.96 1.88 9.93
N SER A 26 6.98 2.33 9.23
CA SER A 26 8.27 2.62 9.84
C SER A 26 8.14 3.68 10.95
N VAL A 27 8.71 3.39 12.11
CA VAL A 27 8.83 4.39 13.21
C VAL A 27 9.70 5.58 12.83
N ARG A 28 10.41 5.52 11.70
CA ARG A 28 11.25 6.62 11.19
C ARG A 28 10.45 7.65 10.39
N GLY A 29 9.25 7.30 9.92
CA GLY A 29 8.35 8.19 9.21
C GLY A 29 7.40 7.40 8.31
N ALA A 30 6.10 7.39 8.64
CA ALA A 30 5.11 6.70 7.86
C ALA A 30 4.86 7.40 6.52
N ILE A 31 4.67 8.72 6.56
CA ILE A 31 4.41 9.53 5.37
C ILE A 31 5.60 9.50 4.40
N GLN A 32 6.82 9.68 4.92
CA GLN A 32 8.02 9.68 4.09
C GLN A 32 8.27 8.31 3.43
N GLU A 33 8.03 7.21 4.15
CA GLU A 33 8.15 5.86 3.60
C GLU A 33 7.12 5.63 2.49
N ALA A 34 5.86 6.01 2.71
CA ALA A 34 4.79 5.88 1.72
C ALA A 34 5.09 6.66 0.43
N TYR A 35 5.52 7.91 0.54
CA TYR A 35 5.95 8.70 -0.62
C TYR A 35 7.12 8.07 -1.37
N HIS A 36 8.14 7.62 -0.64
CA HIS A 36 9.33 7.02 -1.27
C HIS A 36 9.00 5.73 -2.00
N VAL A 37 8.32 4.79 -1.32
CA VAL A 37 8.10 3.44 -1.86
C VAL A 37 7.01 3.44 -2.92
N PHE A 38 5.86 4.03 -2.61
CA PHE A 38 4.66 3.83 -3.41
C PHE A 38 4.44 4.93 -4.45
N ILE A 39 4.78 6.17 -4.14
CA ILE A 39 4.63 7.27 -5.10
C ILE A 39 5.86 7.37 -6.00
N GLN A 40 7.05 7.62 -5.44
CA GLN A 40 8.25 7.89 -6.25
C GLN A 40 8.72 6.66 -7.03
N ASN A 41 8.69 5.47 -6.43
CA ASN A 41 9.15 4.23 -7.07
C ASN A 41 8.02 3.38 -7.68
N GLY A 42 6.77 3.83 -7.57
CA GLY A 42 5.57 3.18 -8.09
C GLY A 42 4.74 4.10 -9.00
N LEU A 43 3.85 4.89 -8.42
CA LEU A 43 2.86 5.68 -9.15
C LEU A 43 3.44 6.64 -10.20
N SER A 44 4.55 7.30 -9.89
CA SER A 44 5.19 8.27 -10.79
C SER A 44 5.69 7.69 -12.11
N LEU A 45 5.77 6.35 -12.21
CA LEU A 45 6.16 5.66 -13.45
C LEU A 45 5.02 5.59 -14.48
N PHE A 46 3.82 6.04 -14.11
CA PHE A 46 2.62 6.02 -14.95
C PHE A 46 2.04 7.42 -15.21
N PRO A 47 2.81 8.42 -15.64
CA PRO A 47 2.28 9.77 -15.83
C PRO A 47 1.26 9.81 -16.97
N LYS A 48 0.20 10.62 -16.81
CA LYS A 48 -0.85 10.85 -17.81
C LYS A 48 -1.54 9.56 -18.28
N LYS A 49 -1.77 8.60 -17.36
CA LYS A 49 -2.40 7.32 -17.66
C LYS A 49 -3.59 7.06 -16.76
N GLU A 50 -4.46 6.19 -17.23
CA GLU A 50 -5.40 5.47 -16.37
C GLU A 50 -4.63 4.32 -15.73
N VAL A 51 -4.68 4.22 -14.39
CA VAL A 51 -3.88 3.26 -13.60
C VAL A 51 -4.79 2.48 -12.65
N ASN A 52 -4.75 1.17 -12.78
CA ASN A 52 -5.43 0.25 -11.87
C ASN A 52 -4.44 -0.21 -10.80
N ILE A 53 -4.70 0.15 -9.56
CA ILE A 53 -3.82 -0.13 -8.43
C ILE A 53 -4.46 -1.17 -7.53
N LEU A 54 -3.66 -2.16 -7.10
CA LEU A 54 -4.00 -3.08 -6.02
C LEU A 54 -3.08 -2.83 -4.84
N GLU A 55 -3.65 -2.51 -3.68
CA GLU A 55 -2.90 -2.45 -2.42
C GLU A 55 -3.14 -3.71 -1.59
N ILE A 56 -2.05 -4.35 -1.19
CA ILE A 56 -2.03 -5.50 -0.29
C ILE A 56 -1.71 -4.99 1.11
N GLY A 57 -2.74 -4.96 1.98
CA GLY A 57 -2.68 -4.35 3.31
C GLY A 57 -3.08 -2.87 3.28
N LEU A 58 -4.38 -2.58 3.12
CA LEU A 58 -4.91 -1.20 3.14
C LEU A 58 -4.58 -0.49 4.48
N GLY A 59 -4.61 -1.23 5.58
CA GLY A 59 -4.19 -0.77 6.90
C GLY A 59 -4.80 0.56 7.32
N THR A 60 -3.95 1.56 7.49
CA THR A 60 -4.34 2.93 7.88
C THR A 60 -4.90 3.77 6.74
N GLY A 61 -4.94 3.26 5.52
CA GLY A 61 -5.38 4.00 4.33
C GLY A 61 -4.40 5.10 3.87
N LEU A 62 -3.20 5.16 4.45
CA LEU A 62 -2.22 6.20 4.14
C LEU A 62 -1.81 6.18 2.67
N ASN A 63 -1.50 5.00 2.12
CA ASN A 63 -1.08 4.88 0.72
C ASN A 63 -2.19 5.28 -0.25
N ALA A 64 -3.45 4.87 0.03
CA ALA A 64 -4.61 5.28 -0.76
C ALA A 64 -4.81 6.80 -0.71
N PHE A 65 -4.69 7.39 0.48
CA PHE A 65 -4.84 8.83 0.67
C PHE A 65 -3.74 9.65 -0.04
N ILE A 66 -2.46 9.25 0.10
CA ILE A 66 -1.36 9.93 -0.59
C ILE A 66 -1.49 9.75 -2.11
N THR A 67 -1.90 8.57 -2.59
CA THR A 67 -2.18 8.35 -4.02
C THR A 67 -3.27 9.30 -4.51
N PHE A 68 -4.33 9.49 -3.72
CA PHE A 68 -5.37 10.48 -4.02
C PHE A 68 -4.82 11.90 -4.10
N LEU A 69 -3.91 12.30 -3.22
CA LEU A 69 -3.31 13.64 -3.26
C LEU A 69 -2.44 13.86 -4.50
N GLU A 70 -1.70 12.84 -4.92
CA GLU A 70 -0.68 12.96 -5.97
C GLU A 70 -1.23 12.73 -7.40
N HIS A 71 -2.33 12.00 -7.58
CA HIS A 71 -2.81 11.61 -8.91
C HIS A 71 -3.10 12.80 -9.84
N ASN A 72 -3.59 13.91 -9.31
CA ASN A 72 -3.86 15.12 -10.09
C ASN A 72 -2.58 15.78 -10.61
N HIS A 73 -1.52 15.81 -9.79
CA HIS A 73 -0.21 16.32 -10.21
C HIS A 73 0.40 15.50 -11.33
N LEU A 74 0.12 14.20 -11.36
CA LEU A 74 0.57 13.27 -12.39
C LEU A 74 -0.40 13.17 -13.58
N CYS A 75 -1.52 13.91 -13.55
CA CYS A 75 -2.59 13.87 -14.56
C CYS A 75 -3.11 12.45 -14.82
N GLN A 76 -3.42 11.72 -13.74
CA GLN A 76 -3.84 10.31 -13.79
C GLN A 76 -5.33 10.16 -13.49
N ILE A 77 -5.91 9.06 -14.02
CA ILE A 77 -7.19 8.51 -13.57
C ILE A 77 -6.88 7.25 -12.78
N ILE A 78 -7.34 7.15 -11.55
CA ILE A 78 -7.00 6.07 -10.64
C ILE A 78 -8.20 5.20 -10.33
N HIS A 79 -8.03 3.88 -10.50
CA HIS A 79 -8.90 2.84 -9.99
C HIS A 79 -8.15 2.10 -8.88
N TYR A 80 -8.45 2.46 -7.64
CA TYR A 80 -7.76 1.92 -6.47
C TYR A 80 -8.55 0.80 -5.82
N GLU A 81 -7.94 -0.37 -5.65
CA GLU A 81 -8.50 -1.46 -4.85
C GLU A 81 -7.55 -1.77 -3.69
N GLY A 82 -8.05 -1.68 -2.45
CA GLY A 82 -7.30 -2.02 -1.25
C GLY A 82 -7.85 -3.28 -0.57
N ILE A 83 -6.99 -4.26 -0.30
CA ILE A 83 -7.36 -5.50 0.41
C ILE A 83 -6.89 -5.40 1.86
N GLU A 84 -7.80 -5.75 2.79
CA GLU A 84 -7.52 -5.77 4.22
C GLU A 84 -8.34 -6.88 4.91
N ALA A 85 -7.65 -7.75 5.65
CA ALA A 85 -8.31 -8.83 6.38
C ALA A 85 -8.89 -8.38 7.74
N TYR A 86 -8.24 -7.38 8.36
CA TYR A 86 -8.54 -6.91 9.73
C TYR A 86 -8.69 -5.39 9.77
N PRO A 87 -9.75 -4.83 9.18
CA PRO A 87 -9.96 -3.39 9.07
C PRO A 87 -9.81 -2.66 10.41
N LEU A 88 -9.35 -1.41 10.35
CA LEU A 88 -9.36 -0.52 11.50
C LEU A 88 -10.80 -0.13 11.86
N THR A 89 -11.03 0.12 13.14
CA THR A 89 -12.26 0.76 13.58
C THR A 89 -12.24 2.26 13.30
N LEU A 90 -13.41 2.89 13.23
CA LEU A 90 -13.48 4.34 13.01
C LEU A 90 -12.86 5.13 14.18
N GLU A 91 -12.89 4.56 15.40
CA GLU A 91 -12.23 5.14 16.57
C GLU A 91 -10.69 5.09 16.45
N GLU A 92 -10.12 4.04 15.84
CA GLU A 92 -8.69 3.96 15.54
C GLU A 92 -8.34 4.97 14.44
N VAL A 93 -9.15 5.07 13.40
CA VAL A 93 -8.96 6.03 12.28
C VAL A 93 -9.00 7.47 12.76
N ALA A 94 -9.93 7.82 13.66
CA ALA A 94 -10.06 9.17 14.21
C ALA A 94 -8.82 9.65 15.01
N GLN A 95 -7.92 8.75 15.37
CA GLN A 95 -6.67 9.08 16.07
C GLN A 95 -5.48 9.25 15.11
N LEU A 96 -5.67 8.99 13.82
CA LEU A 96 -4.63 9.21 12.80
C LEU A 96 -4.52 10.70 12.48
N ASN A 97 -3.31 11.20 12.28
CA ASN A 97 -3.05 12.64 12.12
C ASN A 97 -2.50 13.03 10.74
N TYR A 98 -2.73 12.22 9.72
CA TYR A 98 -2.08 12.40 8.41
C TYR A 98 -2.42 13.73 7.75
N THR A 99 -3.68 14.17 7.78
CA THR A 99 -4.11 15.44 7.18
C THR A 99 -3.48 16.65 7.87
N SER A 100 -3.39 16.63 9.20
CA SER A 100 -2.73 17.71 9.95
C SER A 100 -1.21 17.67 9.76
N GLN A 101 -0.61 16.48 9.73
CA GLN A 101 0.84 16.32 9.53
C GLN A 101 1.29 16.74 8.13
N LEU A 102 0.44 16.56 7.12
CA LEU A 102 0.65 17.04 5.75
C LEU A 102 0.28 18.52 5.56
N GLY A 103 -0.35 19.16 6.54
CA GLY A 103 -0.80 20.56 6.45
C GLY A 103 -2.01 20.77 5.51
N ILE A 104 -2.83 19.73 5.32
CA ILE A 104 -3.98 19.72 4.39
C ILE A 104 -5.27 19.30 5.11
N THR A 105 -5.58 19.95 6.21
CA THR A 105 -6.75 19.65 7.04
C THR A 105 -8.09 19.78 6.32
N ASP A 106 -8.15 20.53 5.22
CA ASP A 106 -9.28 20.61 4.30
C ASP A 106 -9.57 19.26 3.59
N GLN A 107 -8.60 18.35 3.52
CA GLN A 107 -8.75 17.01 2.97
C GLN A 107 -9.19 15.96 4.02
N GLU A 108 -9.43 16.35 5.27
CA GLU A 108 -9.94 15.45 6.30
C GLU A 108 -11.23 14.72 5.88
N PRO A 109 -12.24 15.38 5.25
CA PRO A 109 -13.43 14.68 4.76
C PRO A 109 -13.10 13.58 3.74
N THR A 110 -12.10 13.77 2.88
CA THR A 110 -11.67 12.75 1.91
C THR A 110 -11.00 11.58 2.60
N PHE A 111 -10.12 11.83 3.58
CA PHE A 111 -9.50 10.77 4.38
C PHE A 111 -10.56 9.95 5.13
N GLN A 112 -11.53 10.60 5.75
CA GLN A 112 -12.65 9.93 6.42
C GLN A 112 -13.51 9.13 5.44
N LEU A 113 -13.78 9.65 4.23
CA LEU A 113 -14.55 8.94 3.20
C LEU A 113 -13.86 7.64 2.76
N ILE A 114 -12.53 7.61 2.64
CA ILE A 114 -11.76 6.39 2.34
C ILE A 114 -12.09 5.30 3.36
N HIS A 115 -12.19 5.62 4.65
CA HIS A 115 -12.47 4.65 5.69
C HIS A 115 -13.95 4.30 5.83
N GLN A 116 -14.83 5.29 5.74
CA GLN A 116 -16.28 5.13 5.93
C GLN A 116 -17.00 4.51 4.73
N SER A 117 -16.38 4.54 3.54
CA SER A 117 -16.94 3.91 2.34
C SER A 117 -17.29 2.44 2.57
N PRO A 118 -18.33 1.91 1.91
CA PRO A 118 -18.70 0.50 2.05
C PRO A 118 -17.58 -0.42 1.55
N TRP A 119 -17.50 -1.62 2.12
CA TRP A 119 -16.66 -2.69 1.62
C TRP A 119 -17.33 -3.37 0.43
N GLU A 120 -16.53 -3.93 -0.48
CA GLU A 120 -16.93 -4.65 -1.72
C GLU A 120 -17.62 -3.78 -2.79
N GLU A 121 -17.82 -2.50 -2.52
CA GLU A 121 -18.42 -1.56 -3.48
C GLU A 121 -17.37 -0.58 -4.00
N THR A 122 -17.49 -0.22 -5.29
CA THR A 122 -16.67 0.83 -5.88
C THR A 122 -17.37 2.17 -5.70
N ILE A 123 -16.68 3.11 -5.07
CA ILE A 123 -17.16 4.48 -4.90
C ILE A 123 -16.26 5.47 -5.66
N LYS A 124 -16.82 6.60 -6.08
CA LYS A 124 -16.04 7.73 -6.58
C LYS A 124 -15.63 8.63 -5.41
N ILE A 125 -14.33 8.80 -5.22
CA ILE A 125 -13.78 9.81 -4.31
C ILE A 125 -13.73 11.17 -5.02
N SER A 126 -13.37 11.16 -6.33
CA SER A 126 -13.42 12.32 -7.23
C SER A 126 -13.76 11.87 -8.65
N GLU A 127 -13.83 12.79 -9.62
CA GLU A 127 -14.05 12.44 -11.03
C GLU A 127 -12.94 11.54 -11.60
N SER A 128 -11.72 11.66 -11.09
CA SER A 128 -10.53 10.93 -11.56
C SER A 128 -10.00 9.90 -10.56
N PHE A 129 -10.72 9.63 -9.45
CA PHE A 129 -10.31 8.65 -8.45
C PHE A 129 -11.48 7.82 -7.96
N SER A 130 -11.44 6.52 -8.21
CA SER A 130 -12.37 5.54 -7.65
C SER A 130 -11.67 4.63 -6.64
N LEU A 131 -12.38 4.22 -5.60
CA LEU A 131 -11.90 3.34 -4.54
C LEU A 131 -12.83 2.16 -4.37
N LYS A 132 -12.25 0.97 -4.27
CA LYS A 132 -12.91 -0.23 -3.77
C LYS A 132 -12.10 -0.82 -2.63
N LYS A 133 -12.74 -1.09 -1.50
CA LYS A 133 -12.14 -1.84 -0.39
C LYS A 133 -12.64 -3.27 -0.43
N ARG A 134 -11.73 -4.23 -0.28
CA ARG A 134 -12.03 -5.67 -0.26
C ARG A 134 -11.62 -6.26 1.08
N LYS A 135 -12.57 -6.87 1.79
CA LYS A 135 -12.29 -7.56 3.05
C LYS A 135 -11.99 -9.03 2.76
N ALA A 136 -10.71 -9.35 2.57
CA ALA A 136 -10.27 -10.70 2.19
C ALA A 136 -8.88 -11.01 2.75
N LEU A 137 -8.55 -12.29 2.83
CA LEU A 137 -7.17 -12.74 3.01
C LEU A 137 -6.42 -12.64 1.67
N PHE A 138 -5.09 -12.45 1.71
CA PHE A 138 -4.28 -12.33 0.49
C PHE A 138 -4.23 -13.65 -0.30
N GLU A 139 -4.41 -14.79 0.38
CA GLU A 139 -4.53 -16.10 -0.25
C GLU A 139 -5.81 -16.29 -1.07
N ASP A 140 -6.84 -15.46 -0.83
CA ASP A 140 -8.11 -15.52 -1.55
C ASP A 140 -8.11 -14.68 -2.85
N ILE A 141 -7.02 -13.98 -3.15
CA ILE A 141 -6.90 -13.18 -4.37
C ILE A 141 -6.88 -14.10 -5.59
N THR A 142 -7.79 -13.84 -6.53
CA THR A 142 -7.97 -14.61 -7.78
C THR A 142 -7.97 -13.71 -9.02
N ASP A 143 -7.58 -12.46 -8.86
CA ASP A 143 -7.52 -11.50 -9.96
C ASP A 143 -6.52 -11.94 -11.03
N ILE A 144 -6.85 -11.71 -12.32
CA ILE A 144 -6.00 -12.04 -13.45
C ILE A 144 -5.91 -10.82 -14.36
N GLU A 145 -4.69 -10.33 -14.60
CA GLU A 145 -4.35 -9.23 -15.53
C GLU A 145 -5.24 -7.98 -15.40
N ARG A 146 -5.51 -7.58 -14.17
CA ARG A 146 -6.37 -6.43 -13.86
C ARG A 146 -5.60 -5.17 -13.50
N PHE A 147 -4.44 -5.30 -12.89
CA PHE A 147 -3.72 -4.18 -12.27
C PHE A 147 -2.46 -3.82 -13.02
N ASP A 148 -2.16 -2.53 -13.07
CA ASP A 148 -0.94 -1.98 -13.64
C ASP A 148 0.14 -1.83 -12.56
N LEU A 149 -0.28 -1.62 -11.32
CA LEU A 149 0.58 -1.36 -10.18
C LEU A 149 0.07 -2.10 -8.93
N ILE A 150 0.97 -2.79 -8.23
CA ILE A 150 0.69 -3.37 -6.92
C ILE A 150 1.54 -2.66 -5.86
N TYR A 151 0.89 -2.15 -4.82
CA TYR A 151 1.50 -1.77 -3.56
C TYR A 151 1.47 -2.96 -2.62
N PHE A 152 2.62 -3.58 -2.39
CA PHE A 152 2.70 -4.73 -1.50
C PHE A 152 3.19 -4.28 -0.12
N ASP A 153 2.22 -3.94 0.75
CA ASP A 153 2.43 -3.32 2.07
C ASP A 153 1.97 -4.22 3.23
N ALA A 154 2.17 -5.51 3.08
CA ALA A 154 1.92 -6.50 4.15
C ALA A 154 2.92 -6.36 5.31
N PHE A 155 2.53 -6.81 6.51
CA PHE A 155 3.46 -6.92 7.65
C PHE A 155 4.69 -7.75 7.29
N GLY A 156 5.84 -7.35 7.85
CA GLY A 156 7.12 -7.94 7.49
C GLY A 156 7.22 -9.47 7.72
N ALA A 157 8.01 -10.15 6.88
CA ALA A 157 8.23 -11.60 6.93
C ALA A 157 8.85 -12.10 8.26
N ARG A 158 9.06 -11.24 9.25
CA ARG A 158 9.43 -11.63 10.62
C ARG A 158 8.21 -12.13 11.39
N VAL A 159 7.05 -11.52 11.18
CA VAL A 159 5.81 -11.79 11.91
C VAL A 159 4.78 -12.54 11.07
N GLN A 160 4.78 -12.34 9.75
CA GLN A 160 3.90 -13.03 8.82
C GLN A 160 4.71 -13.61 7.63
N PRO A 161 5.60 -14.60 7.86
CA PRO A 161 6.43 -15.17 6.80
C PRO A 161 5.62 -15.81 5.67
N GLU A 162 4.42 -16.32 5.97
CA GLU A 162 3.49 -16.93 5.00
C GLU A 162 3.05 -15.97 3.88
N LEU A 163 3.04 -14.66 4.14
CA LEU A 163 2.66 -13.64 3.15
C LEU A 163 3.79 -13.33 2.14
N TRP A 164 5.02 -13.82 2.38
CA TRP A 164 6.21 -13.53 1.58
C TRP A 164 6.72 -14.74 0.82
N THR A 165 5.82 -15.65 0.47
CA THR A 165 6.09 -16.91 -0.24
C THR A 165 5.84 -16.79 -1.73
N SER A 166 6.38 -17.72 -2.53
CA SER A 166 6.08 -17.83 -3.96
C SER A 166 4.60 -18.05 -4.22
N PHE A 167 3.86 -18.69 -3.32
CA PHE A 167 2.40 -18.85 -3.43
C PHE A 167 1.66 -17.49 -3.48
N ILE A 168 2.00 -16.56 -2.60
CA ILE A 168 1.40 -15.22 -2.59
C ILE A 168 1.89 -14.40 -3.78
N PHE A 169 3.19 -14.43 -4.09
CA PHE A 169 3.73 -13.68 -5.23
C PHE A 169 3.26 -14.21 -6.59
N ASP A 170 2.89 -15.49 -6.72
CA ASP A 170 2.23 -16.02 -7.92
C ASP A 170 0.87 -15.35 -8.16
N LYS A 171 0.09 -15.13 -7.07
CA LYS A 171 -1.17 -14.37 -7.17
C LYS A 171 -0.94 -12.93 -7.59
N MET A 172 0.09 -12.27 -7.05
CA MET A 172 0.46 -10.91 -7.45
C MET A 172 0.89 -10.87 -8.93
N TYR A 173 1.70 -11.82 -9.36
CA TYR A 173 2.14 -11.94 -10.75
C TYR A 173 0.95 -12.13 -11.71
N LYS A 174 0.00 -13.01 -11.36
CA LYS A 174 -1.21 -13.24 -12.14
C LYS A 174 -2.12 -12.02 -12.18
N SER A 175 -2.23 -11.30 -11.07
CA SER A 175 -3.08 -10.10 -10.96
C SER A 175 -2.59 -8.93 -11.81
N LEU A 176 -1.28 -8.83 -12.04
CA LEU A 176 -0.68 -7.78 -12.86
C LEU A 176 -0.91 -8.02 -14.34
N ARG A 177 -1.14 -6.94 -15.08
CA ARG A 177 -1.03 -6.89 -16.53
C ARG A 177 0.42 -7.05 -16.97
N LYS A 178 0.64 -7.37 -18.23
CA LYS A 178 1.98 -7.32 -18.84
C LYS A 178 2.56 -5.90 -18.69
N ASN A 179 3.84 -5.81 -18.33
CA ASN A 179 4.57 -4.59 -17.97
C ASN A 179 4.05 -3.90 -16.67
N GLY A 180 3.19 -4.58 -15.92
CA GLY A 180 2.79 -4.12 -14.59
C GLY A 180 3.90 -4.31 -13.57
N ILE A 181 3.91 -3.47 -12.54
CA ILE A 181 4.93 -3.48 -11.50
C ILE A 181 4.36 -3.71 -10.11
N LEU A 182 5.17 -4.31 -9.26
CA LEU A 182 4.94 -4.41 -7.83
C LEU A 182 6.05 -3.68 -7.09
N VAL A 183 5.69 -2.83 -6.13
CA VAL A 183 6.62 -2.14 -5.24
C VAL A 183 6.36 -2.53 -3.79
N THR A 184 7.45 -2.67 -3.02
CA THR A 184 7.38 -2.98 -1.59
C THR A 184 8.58 -2.40 -0.85
N TYR A 185 8.36 -1.99 0.39
CA TYR A 185 9.40 -1.51 1.30
C TYR A 185 10.41 -2.61 1.70
N ALA A 186 10.05 -3.88 1.51
CA ALA A 186 10.86 -5.01 1.95
C ALA A 186 12.04 -5.25 1.02
N SER A 187 13.16 -5.71 1.59
CA SER A 187 14.39 -6.04 0.85
C SER A 187 14.97 -7.43 1.21
N LYS A 188 14.21 -8.26 1.97
CA LYS A 188 14.69 -9.59 2.37
C LYS A 188 14.98 -10.46 1.13
N GLY A 189 16.12 -11.14 1.16
CA GLY A 189 16.54 -12.06 0.09
C GLY A 189 15.55 -13.21 -0.15
N SER A 190 14.80 -13.66 0.87
CA SER A 190 13.73 -14.66 0.71
C SER A 190 12.59 -14.12 -0.15
N ALA A 191 12.09 -12.92 0.12
CA ALA A 191 11.05 -12.29 -0.68
C ALA A 191 11.48 -12.09 -2.14
N ARG A 192 12.71 -11.59 -2.35
CA ARG A 192 13.27 -11.45 -3.69
C ARG A 192 13.33 -12.78 -4.44
N ARG A 193 13.80 -13.86 -3.79
CA ARG A 193 13.84 -15.20 -4.43
C ARG A 193 12.45 -15.71 -4.78
N ALA A 194 11.48 -15.52 -3.88
CA ALA A 194 10.09 -15.93 -4.13
C ALA A 194 9.46 -15.17 -5.31
N MET A 195 9.77 -13.88 -5.48
CA MET A 195 9.33 -13.10 -6.64
C MET A 195 9.99 -13.61 -7.94
N LEU A 196 11.30 -13.87 -7.93
CA LEU A 196 12.04 -14.41 -9.10
C LEU A 196 11.51 -15.79 -9.50
N GLU A 197 11.18 -16.64 -8.53
CA GLU A 197 10.66 -18.00 -8.76
C GLU A 197 9.37 -17.99 -9.56
N VAL A 198 8.50 -17.01 -9.37
CA VAL A 198 7.22 -16.89 -10.06
C VAL A 198 7.29 -16.10 -11.38
N GLY A 199 8.48 -15.62 -11.77
CA GLY A 199 8.73 -15.02 -13.07
C GLY A 199 8.88 -13.50 -13.09
N PHE A 200 8.90 -12.83 -11.94
CA PHE A 200 9.20 -11.40 -11.90
C PHE A 200 10.67 -11.11 -12.26
N SER A 201 10.90 -10.03 -12.99
CA SER A 201 12.20 -9.34 -13.02
C SER A 201 12.28 -8.41 -11.79
N VAL A 202 13.31 -8.57 -10.93
CA VAL A 202 13.34 -7.91 -9.62
C VAL A 202 14.56 -7.03 -9.44
N GLU A 203 14.30 -5.74 -9.24
CA GLU A 203 15.31 -4.72 -8.96
C GLU A 203 15.42 -4.43 -7.46
N LYS A 204 16.62 -4.11 -7.02
CA LYS A 204 16.90 -3.49 -5.72
C LYS A 204 17.09 -1.99 -5.93
N LEU A 205 16.29 -1.21 -5.23
CA LEU A 205 16.33 0.25 -5.25
C LEU A 205 16.76 0.78 -3.87
N PRO A 206 17.26 2.02 -3.78
CA PRO A 206 17.49 2.65 -2.48
C PRO A 206 16.22 2.62 -1.62
N GLY A 207 16.34 2.22 -0.36
CA GLY A 207 15.21 2.16 0.58
C GLY A 207 14.83 3.55 1.10
N ALA A 208 13.65 3.66 1.71
CA ALA A 208 13.25 4.85 2.47
C ALA A 208 14.18 5.09 3.67
N MET A 209 14.05 6.26 4.31
CA MET A 209 14.92 6.68 5.43
C MET A 209 15.25 5.55 6.41
N GLY A 210 16.56 5.27 6.52
CA GLY A 210 17.11 4.24 7.41
C GLY A 210 16.99 2.80 6.93
N LYS A 211 16.41 2.56 5.76
CA LYS A 211 16.44 1.27 5.06
C LYS A 211 17.44 1.34 3.90
N ARG A 212 18.30 0.34 3.79
CA ARG A 212 19.31 0.31 2.73
C ARG A 212 18.71 0.10 1.34
N GLU A 213 17.71 -0.78 1.24
CA GLU A 213 17.13 -1.23 -0.03
C GLU A 213 15.62 -1.42 0.11
N MET A 214 14.93 -1.33 -1.02
CA MET A 214 13.56 -1.77 -1.27
C MET A 214 13.52 -2.62 -2.54
N LEU A 215 12.40 -3.28 -2.83
CA LEU A 215 12.25 -4.07 -4.06
C LEU A 215 11.19 -3.46 -4.97
N ARG A 216 11.48 -3.50 -6.27
CA ARG A 216 10.52 -3.33 -7.35
C ARG A 216 10.58 -4.55 -8.25
N ALA A 217 9.41 -5.10 -8.59
CA ALA A 217 9.31 -6.29 -9.43
C ALA A 217 8.47 -5.96 -10.68
N LEU A 218 8.90 -6.41 -11.85
CA LEU A 218 8.26 -6.19 -13.15
C LEU A 218 7.74 -7.52 -13.70
N LYS A 219 6.50 -7.54 -14.20
CA LYS A 219 5.94 -8.63 -15.03
C LYS A 219 6.22 -8.32 -16.50
N GLU A 220 7.15 -9.04 -17.12
CA GLU A 220 7.50 -8.93 -18.55
C GLU A 220 6.45 -9.58 -19.47
#